data_a7d236f217635bd20f3f61d8f4c8f3ba
#
_entry.id   a7d236f217635bd20f3f61d8f4c8f3ba
#
_cell.length_a   1.000
_cell.length_b   1.000
_cell.length_c   1.000
_cell.angle_alpha   90.00
_cell.angle_beta   90.00
_cell.angle_gamma   90.00
#
_symmetry.space_group_name_H-M   'P 1'
#
loop_
_entity.id
_entity.type
_entity.pdbx_description
1 polymer ?
#
loop_
_entity_poly.entity_id
_entity_poly.type
_entity_poly.pdbx_seq_one_letter_code
_entity_poly.pdbx_strand_id
1 'polypeptide(L)'
;MSTKHWEQMMQLREVNFGSALPVEGYGPGFFRIGGEVWQSGVILSLTGVKEWRGFSDDHSLLALGEQIDVLFIGTGTEISQLPAELTNKLEGAGIGVEVMNSPSACRTFNVLLSEGRRIAAALLPVD
;
A
#
# COMPACT_ATOMS: atom_id res chain seq x y z
N MET A 1 13.39 21.08 20.01
CA MET A 1 13.83 21.06 19.97
C MET A 1 13.62 21.37 19.84
N SER A 2 13.34 21.43 19.78
CA SER A 2 13.52 21.37 19.52
C SER A 2 13.08 21.45 19.34
N THR A 3 12.66 20.57 18.85
CA THR A 3 12.76 20.38 18.71
C THR A 3 12.46 20.23 18.81
N LYS A 4 12.34 20.02 18.70
CA LYS A 4 12.47 19.66 18.82
C LYS A 4 12.06 19.28 19.11
N HIS A 5 11.59 18.85 19.07
CA HIS A 5 11.67 18.40 19.47
C HIS A 5 10.95 18.53 19.39
N TRP A 6 10.56 18.38 19.15
CA TRP A 6 10.44 18.45 19.20
C TRP A 6 10.31 18.47 18.78
N GLU A 7 10.30 18.30 18.43
CA GLU A 7 10.68 18.08 18.03
C GLU A 7 10.72 17.69 17.97
N GLN A 8 10.64 17.47 18.04
CA GLN A 8 10.98 16.75 18.05
C GLN A 8 10.28 16.40 18.26
N MET A 9 10.02 16.15 18.15
CA MET A 9 9.64 15.59 18.27
C MET A 9 8.96 15.71 18.01
N MET A 10 8.73 15.63 17.68
CA MET A 10 8.50 15.38 17.25
C MET A 10 8.55 15.24 16.87
N GLN A 11 8.61 15.04 16.91
CA GLN A 11 8.94 14.39 16.48
C GLN A 11 8.72 13.84 16.62
N LEU A 12 8.39 13.46 16.71
CA LEU A 12 8.18 12.63 16.79
C LEU A 12 7.42 12.52 16.62
N ARG A 13 6.99 12.41 16.21
CA ARG A 13 6.57 12.04 15.80
C ARG A 13 6.63 11.62 15.31
N GLU A 14 6.61 11.82 15.17
CA GLU A 14 6.93 11.21 14.63
C GLU A 14 7.08 10.38 14.60
N VAL A 15 6.45 10.26 15.39
CA VAL A 15 6.79 9.04 15.26
C VAL A 15 7.12 8.65 14.10
N ASN A 16 7.77 8.05 14.18
CA ASN A 16 8.19 7.85 12.92
C ASN A 16 7.89 6.49 12.47
N PHE A 17 6.85 6.39 11.75
CA PHE A 17 6.59 5.17 11.06
C PHE A 17 7.49 5.09 9.84
N GLY A 18 8.59 5.79 9.83
CA GLY A 18 9.40 5.92 8.66
C GLY A 18 8.59 6.63 7.60
N SER A 19 8.46 6.05 6.44
CA SER A 19 7.73 6.65 5.33
C SER A 19 6.36 6.03 5.11
N ALA A 20 5.91 5.17 6.02
CA ALA A 20 4.63 4.50 5.86
C ALA A 20 3.49 5.51 5.97
N LEU A 21 2.54 5.45 5.03
CA LEU A 21 1.44 6.40 4.94
C LEU A 21 0.12 5.66 4.77
N PRO A 22 -0.91 6.01 5.53
CA PRO A 22 -2.24 5.44 5.32
C PRO A 22 -2.92 6.09 4.13
N VAL A 23 -3.95 5.43 3.61
CA VAL A 23 -4.82 6.02 2.60
C VAL A 23 -5.75 6.99 3.32
N GLU A 24 -5.74 8.25 2.92
CA GLU A 24 -6.58 9.29 3.55
C GLU A 24 -7.96 9.34 2.94
N GLY A 25 -8.08 8.95 1.67
CA GLY A 25 -9.35 8.94 0.98
C GLY A 25 -9.16 8.49 -0.46
N TYR A 26 -10.27 8.32 -1.15
CA TYR A 26 -10.24 7.96 -2.57
C TYR A 26 -11.55 8.41 -3.21
N GLY A 27 -11.52 8.49 -4.53
CA GLY A 27 -12.69 8.77 -5.35
C GLY A 27 -12.44 8.26 -6.75
N PRO A 28 -13.33 8.57 -7.71
CA PRO A 28 -13.18 8.07 -9.07
C PRO A 28 -11.82 8.44 -9.65
N GLY A 29 -11.01 7.42 -9.91
CA GLY A 29 -9.73 7.59 -10.57
C GLY A 29 -8.59 8.10 -9.71
N PHE A 30 -8.76 8.22 -8.38
CA PHE A 30 -7.68 8.75 -7.57
C PHE A 30 -7.66 8.21 -6.13
N PHE A 31 -6.49 8.34 -5.51
CA PHE A 31 -6.29 8.13 -4.07
C PHE A 31 -5.62 9.37 -3.49
N ARG A 32 -5.96 9.68 -2.23
CA ARG A 32 -5.26 10.73 -1.48
C ARG A 32 -4.39 10.07 -0.42
N ILE A 33 -3.10 10.32 -0.50
CA ILE A 33 -2.11 9.68 0.37
C ILE A 33 -1.04 10.71 0.68
N GLY A 34 -0.77 10.92 1.99
CA GLY A 34 0.25 11.87 2.38
C GLY A 34 -0.02 13.30 1.93
N GLY A 35 -1.29 13.67 1.84
CA GLY A 35 -1.67 15.01 1.41
C GLY A 35 -1.64 15.22 -0.09
N GLU A 36 -1.29 14.18 -0.85
CA GLU A 36 -1.19 14.28 -2.31
C GLU A 36 -2.25 13.42 -2.99
N VAL A 37 -2.67 13.85 -4.16
CA VAL A 37 -3.61 13.10 -4.98
C VAL A 37 -2.85 12.30 -6.02
N TRP A 38 -3.13 11.00 -6.06
CA TRP A 38 -2.51 10.06 -7.00
C TRP A 38 -3.56 9.61 -7.99
N GLN A 39 -3.40 9.99 -9.25
CA GLN A 39 -4.37 9.65 -10.30
C GLN A 39 -3.93 8.41 -11.06
N SER A 40 -3.50 7.41 -10.33
CA SER A 40 -3.00 6.17 -10.90
C SER A 40 -3.20 5.05 -9.88
N GLY A 41 -2.83 3.83 -10.26
CA GLY A 41 -2.64 2.77 -9.29
C GLY A 41 -1.47 3.12 -8.38
N VAL A 42 -1.48 2.62 -7.17
CA VAL A 42 -0.43 2.91 -6.19
C VAL A 42 0.00 1.65 -5.46
N ILE A 43 1.24 1.64 -5.02
CA ILE A 43 1.74 0.65 -4.07
C ILE A 43 2.08 1.38 -2.79
N LEU A 44 1.49 0.91 -1.69
CA LEU A 44 1.75 1.43 -0.35
C LEU A 44 2.52 0.38 0.42
N SER A 45 3.61 0.80 1.06
CA SER A 45 4.42 -0.10 1.84
C SER A 45 4.99 0.64 3.04
N LEU A 46 5.82 -0.03 3.82
CA LEU A 46 6.45 0.59 4.97
C LEU A 46 7.43 1.69 4.56
N THR A 47 7.82 1.74 3.29
CA THR A 47 8.76 2.75 2.79
C THR A 47 8.05 3.90 2.07
N GLY A 48 6.72 3.88 2.00
CA GLY A 48 5.98 4.99 1.41
C GLY A 48 5.03 4.55 0.30
N VAL A 49 4.80 5.46 -0.63
CA VAL A 49 3.87 5.24 -1.74
C VAL A 49 4.59 5.47 -3.06
N LYS A 50 4.21 4.69 -4.07
CA LYS A 50 4.70 4.92 -5.43
C LYS A 50 3.65 4.46 -6.42
N GLU A 51 3.83 4.87 -7.66
CA GLU A 51 2.92 4.51 -8.74
C GLU A 51 3.00 3.03 -9.04
N TRP A 52 1.85 2.43 -9.35
CA TRP A 52 1.75 1.05 -9.80
C TRP A 52 0.98 0.99 -11.11
N ARG A 53 1.56 0.32 -12.09
CA ARG A 53 0.98 0.29 -13.43
C ARG A 53 -0.03 -0.83 -13.63
N GLY A 54 -0.36 -1.56 -12.57
CA GLY A 54 -1.33 -2.62 -12.66
C GLY A 54 -0.67 -3.98 -12.77
N PHE A 55 -1.45 -4.97 -13.19
CA PHE A 55 -1.01 -6.38 -13.13
C PHE A 55 0.22 -6.68 -13.96
N SER A 56 0.49 -5.90 -15.01
CA SER A 56 1.69 -6.12 -15.82
C SER A 56 2.96 -5.63 -15.14
N ASP A 57 2.82 -4.86 -14.07
CA ASP A 57 3.96 -4.34 -13.32
C ASP A 57 4.21 -5.25 -12.11
N ASP A 58 4.55 -6.51 -12.39
CA ASP A 58 4.83 -7.48 -11.35
C ASP A 58 6.19 -7.21 -10.70
N HIS A 59 7.10 -6.58 -11.42
CA HIS A 59 8.43 -6.28 -10.92
C HIS A 59 8.37 -5.41 -9.65
N SER A 60 7.51 -4.39 -9.65
CA SER A 60 7.36 -3.52 -8.49
C SER A 60 6.84 -4.28 -7.28
N LEU A 61 5.96 -5.25 -7.50
CA LEU A 61 5.42 -6.06 -6.41
C LEU A 61 6.47 -7.03 -5.87
N LEU A 62 7.22 -7.68 -6.77
CA LEU A 62 8.26 -8.62 -6.37
C LEU A 62 9.38 -7.92 -5.60
N ALA A 63 9.59 -6.63 -5.89
CA ALA A 63 10.62 -5.86 -5.19
C ALA A 63 10.30 -5.67 -3.71
N LEU A 64 9.04 -5.89 -3.29
CA LEU A 64 8.67 -5.81 -1.89
C LEU A 64 9.23 -7.00 -1.09
N GLY A 65 9.34 -8.13 -1.74
CA GLY A 65 10.07 -9.32 -1.28
C GLY A 65 9.95 -9.61 0.19
N GLU A 66 11.11 -9.64 0.85
CA GLU A 66 11.20 -10.02 2.25
C GLU A 66 10.74 -8.95 3.22
N GLN A 67 10.35 -7.78 2.71
CA GLN A 67 9.92 -6.68 3.58
C GLN A 67 8.52 -6.90 4.12
N ILE A 68 7.73 -7.73 3.46
CA ILE A 68 6.33 -7.92 3.82
C ILE A 68 5.99 -9.40 3.92
N ASP A 69 4.94 -9.69 4.69
CA ASP A 69 4.40 -11.03 4.80
C ASP A 69 3.17 -11.19 3.89
N VAL A 70 2.38 -10.13 3.75
CA VAL A 70 1.14 -10.16 2.98
C VAL A 70 1.01 -8.93 2.13
N LEU A 71 0.57 -9.13 0.89
CA LEU A 71 0.25 -8.08 -0.04
C LEU A 71 -1.26 -8.11 -0.30
N PHE A 72 -1.92 -6.98 -0.03
CA PHE A 72 -3.34 -6.82 -0.34
C PHE A 72 -3.45 -6.18 -1.71
N ILE A 73 -4.18 -6.82 -2.62
CA ILE A 73 -4.36 -6.28 -3.95
C ILE A 73 -5.79 -5.82 -4.11
N GLY A 74 -5.97 -4.51 -4.32
CA GLY A 74 -7.27 -3.92 -4.59
C GLY A 74 -7.49 -3.83 -6.08
N THR A 75 -8.56 -4.44 -6.57
CA THR A 75 -8.79 -4.60 -8.01
C THR A 75 -9.75 -3.56 -8.58
N GLY A 76 -9.88 -2.41 -7.91
CA GLY A 76 -10.77 -1.36 -8.39
C GLY A 76 -12.10 -1.37 -7.66
N THR A 77 -13.14 -0.91 -8.33
CA THR A 77 -14.47 -0.83 -7.74
C THR A 77 -14.98 -2.18 -7.28
N GLU A 78 -14.70 -3.23 -8.06
CA GLU A 78 -15.18 -4.57 -7.76
C GLU A 78 -14.01 -5.54 -7.68
N ILE A 79 -14.19 -6.59 -6.90
CA ILE A 79 -13.18 -7.63 -6.83
C ILE A 79 -13.13 -8.35 -8.18
N SER A 80 -11.92 -8.62 -8.66
CA SER A 80 -11.72 -9.40 -9.86
C SER A 80 -10.54 -10.35 -9.66
N GLN A 81 -10.49 -11.36 -10.51
CA GLN A 81 -9.48 -12.39 -10.40
C GLN A 81 -8.13 -11.90 -10.93
N LEU A 82 -7.06 -12.23 -10.24
CA LEU A 82 -5.72 -11.90 -10.70
C LEU A 82 -5.29 -12.90 -11.78
N PRO A 83 -4.39 -12.47 -12.69
CA PRO A 83 -3.76 -13.43 -13.58
C PRO A 83 -3.03 -14.49 -12.74
N ALA A 84 -3.23 -15.77 -13.08
CA ALA A 84 -2.63 -16.87 -12.34
C ALA A 84 -1.10 -16.76 -12.30
N GLU A 85 -0.51 -16.28 -13.39
CA GLU A 85 0.93 -16.12 -13.46
C GLU A 85 1.45 -15.14 -12.41
N LEU A 86 0.71 -14.05 -12.19
CA LEU A 86 1.09 -13.06 -11.20
C LEU A 86 1.02 -13.66 -9.80
N THR A 87 -0.08 -14.34 -9.49
CA THR A 87 -0.25 -14.99 -8.18
C THR A 87 0.88 -15.99 -7.93
N ASN A 88 1.19 -16.80 -8.93
CA ASN A 88 2.24 -17.81 -8.79
C ASN A 88 3.61 -17.19 -8.54
N LYS A 89 3.92 -16.09 -9.22
CA LYS A 89 5.18 -15.39 -9.02
C LYS A 89 5.30 -14.84 -7.60
N LEU A 90 4.22 -14.24 -7.12
CA LEU A 90 4.24 -13.61 -5.79
C LEU A 90 4.35 -14.68 -4.70
N GLU A 91 3.56 -15.74 -4.81
CA GLU A 91 3.62 -16.81 -3.82
C GLU A 91 4.95 -17.53 -3.86
N GLY A 92 5.53 -17.69 -5.05
CA GLY A 92 6.85 -18.28 -5.19
C GLY A 92 7.93 -17.45 -4.55
N ALA A 93 7.70 -16.15 -4.38
CA ALA A 93 8.64 -15.24 -3.72
C ALA A 93 8.36 -15.15 -2.21
N GLY A 94 7.43 -15.96 -1.69
CA GLY A 94 7.14 -15.97 -0.27
C GLY A 94 6.17 -14.89 0.19
N ILE A 95 5.46 -14.25 -0.74
CA ILE A 95 4.51 -13.18 -0.43
C ILE A 95 3.10 -13.77 -0.41
N GLY A 96 2.42 -13.65 0.74
CA GLY A 96 1.00 -13.99 0.82
C GLY A 96 0.21 -12.95 0.07
N VAL A 97 -0.81 -13.38 -0.70
CA VAL A 97 -1.60 -12.49 -1.53
C VAL A 97 -3.07 -12.59 -1.14
N GLU A 98 -3.69 -11.44 -0.87
CA GLU A 98 -5.12 -11.38 -0.61
C GLU A 98 -5.74 -10.35 -1.54
N VAL A 99 -6.79 -10.76 -2.25
CA VAL A 99 -7.44 -9.95 -3.27
C VAL A 99 -8.77 -9.43 -2.76
N MET A 100 -9.07 -8.17 -3.01
CA MET A 100 -10.35 -7.57 -2.63
C MET A 100 -10.59 -6.35 -3.51
N ASN A 101 -11.76 -5.73 -3.40
CA ASN A 101 -11.95 -4.46 -4.09
C ASN A 101 -11.07 -3.41 -3.43
N SER A 102 -10.80 -2.31 -4.14
CA SER A 102 -9.87 -1.30 -3.63
C SER A 102 -10.34 -0.62 -2.35
N PRO A 103 -11.64 -0.27 -2.20
CA PRO A 103 -12.07 0.30 -0.91
C PRO A 103 -11.80 -0.61 0.29
N SER A 104 -12.03 -1.91 0.15
CA SER A 104 -11.75 -2.85 1.22
C SER A 104 -10.25 -2.96 1.49
N ALA A 105 -9.46 -2.95 0.42
CA ALA A 105 -8.01 -3.02 0.57
C ALA A 105 -7.46 -1.80 1.30
N CYS A 106 -8.01 -0.61 1.01
CA CYS A 106 -7.60 0.61 1.70
C CYS A 106 -7.86 0.49 3.20
N ARG A 107 -9.05 0.03 3.58
CA ARG A 107 -9.40 -0.09 4.99
C ARG A 107 -8.54 -1.13 5.70
N THR A 108 -8.35 -2.27 5.04
CA THR A 108 -7.55 -3.35 5.61
C THR A 108 -6.11 -2.91 5.80
N PHE A 109 -5.54 -2.27 4.80
CA PHE A 109 -4.18 -1.76 4.88
C PHE A 109 -4.03 -0.78 6.05
N ASN A 110 -4.95 0.19 6.15
CA ASN A 110 -4.86 1.21 7.18
C ASN A 110 -4.91 0.60 8.59
N VAL A 111 -5.82 -0.36 8.81
CA VAL A 111 -5.95 -0.99 10.11
C VAL A 111 -4.68 -1.75 10.47
N LEU A 112 -4.18 -2.57 9.56
CA LEU A 112 -3.01 -3.38 9.85
C LEU A 112 -1.73 -2.56 9.93
N LEU A 113 -1.67 -1.46 9.19
CA LEU A 113 -0.54 -0.54 9.31
C LEU A 113 -0.48 0.03 10.72
N SER A 114 -1.62 0.41 11.28
CA SER A 114 -1.67 0.96 12.63
C SER A 114 -1.29 -0.08 13.69
N GLU A 115 -1.36 -1.36 13.33
CA GLU A 115 -0.98 -2.45 14.24
C GLU A 115 0.47 -2.87 14.05
N GLY A 116 1.22 -2.19 13.18
CA GLY A 116 2.63 -2.49 12.98
C GLY A 116 2.88 -3.77 12.19
N ARG A 117 1.92 -4.23 11.39
CA ARG A 117 2.07 -5.46 10.61
C ARG A 117 2.93 -5.22 9.38
N ARG A 118 3.62 -6.28 8.94
CA ARG A 118 4.49 -6.21 7.76
C ARG A 118 3.64 -6.47 6.51
N ILE A 119 3.02 -5.42 6.00
CA ILE A 119 2.07 -5.54 4.91
C ILE A 119 2.32 -4.45 3.87
N ALA A 120 1.77 -4.66 2.69
CA ALA A 120 1.73 -3.68 1.62
C ALA A 120 0.39 -3.79 0.91
N ALA A 121 0.05 -2.77 0.14
CA ALA A 121 -1.16 -2.80 -0.68
C ALA A 121 -0.84 -2.29 -2.07
N ALA A 122 -1.36 -2.98 -3.07
CA ALA A 122 -1.29 -2.54 -4.46
C ALA A 122 -2.72 -2.30 -4.90
N LEU A 123 -3.03 -1.06 -5.25
CA LEU A 123 -4.41 -0.62 -5.44
C LEU A 123 -4.63 -0.09 -6.84
N LEU A 124 -5.66 -0.60 -7.51
CA LEU A 124 -6.15 0.00 -8.75
C LEU A 124 -7.21 1.02 -8.40
N PRO A 125 -7.29 2.15 -9.11
CA PRO A 125 -8.30 3.18 -8.82
C PRO A 125 -9.71 2.65 -9.02
N VAL A 126 -10.65 3.23 -8.29
CA VAL A 126 -12.07 2.95 -8.50
C VAL A 126 -12.57 3.80 -9.67
N ASP A 127 -13.67 3.37 -10.26
CA ASP A 127 -14.29 4.09 -11.37
C ASP A 127 -15.02 5.34 -10.93
#